data_2e72326f4ac911bf38ebbf777a84e287
#
_entry.id   2e72326f4ac911bf38ebbf777a84e287
#
_cell.length_a   1.000
_cell.length_b   1.000
_cell.length_c   1.000
_cell.angle_alpha   90.00
_cell.angle_beta   90.00
_cell.angle_gamma   90.00
#
_symmetry.space_group_name_H-M   'P 1'
#
loop_
_entity.id
_entity.type
_entity.pdbx_description
1 polymer ?
#
loop_
_entity_poly.entity_id
_entity_poly.type
_entity_poly.pdbx_seq_one_letter_code
_entity_poly.pdbx_strand_id
1 'polypeptide(L)'
;MPCNPELRCLCQTFLQEERRALVNKTSRLTSKKTQEIMEEITNMTAERSLEIIRESIERSQRTINKNSALPLIWWGACVVAFSLLIAYLWNNHGGPVWNFLWAAMSLVGYAGNRLIDKKRETIPTTFVGKAIGYVWATFGVFCCSMGMILGLVGSGVLPIELVLPKVYAFGCLTSIISLCFGMGTTIMGLILRNRIIQACGLIAGIGGFFGALHFPDHMQLYVMAVVATVGLIVPGVIIHLHNKR
;
A
#
# COMPACT_ATOMS: atom_id res chain seq x y z
N MET A 1 80.43 -25.75 37.97
CA MET A 1 80.73 -24.38 37.55
C MET A 1 79.52 -23.55 37.96
N PRO A 2 79.58 -22.58 38.85
CA PRO A 2 78.46 -21.74 39.25
C PRO A 2 78.14 -20.72 38.13
N CYS A 3 76.95 -20.74 37.68
CA CYS A 3 76.41 -19.79 36.64
C CYS A 3 76.40 -18.39 37.25
N ASN A 4 77.10 -17.46 36.59
CA ASN A 4 77.25 -16.08 37.08
C ASN A 4 75.86 -15.39 37.14
N PRO A 5 75.42 -14.88 38.31
CA PRO A 5 74.11 -14.30 38.54
C PRO A 5 73.83 -13.05 37.68
N GLU A 6 74.89 -12.32 37.30
CA GLU A 6 74.76 -11.15 36.42
C GLU A 6 74.31 -11.50 34.99
N LEU A 7 74.80 -12.64 34.46
CA LEU A 7 74.40 -13.13 33.14
C LEU A 7 72.93 -13.57 33.10
N ARG A 8 72.35 -14.06 34.21
CA ARG A 8 70.90 -14.39 34.29
C ARG A 8 70.03 -13.14 34.29
N CYS A 9 70.51 -12.10 34.99
CA CYS A 9 69.76 -10.86 35.06
C CYS A 9 69.70 -10.14 33.71
N LEU A 10 70.78 -10.12 32.94
CA LEU A 10 70.90 -9.59 31.61
C LEU A 10 70.03 -10.36 30.58
N CYS A 11 69.99 -11.69 30.67
CA CYS A 11 69.21 -12.53 29.81
C CYS A 11 67.69 -12.37 30.06
N GLN A 12 67.26 -12.17 31.32
CA GLN A 12 65.90 -11.93 31.70
C GLN A 12 65.41 -10.54 31.27
N THR A 13 66.19 -9.52 31.35
CA THR A 13 65.87 -8.18 30.89
C THR A 13 65.76 -8.14 29.37
N PHE A 14 66.63 -8.81 28.63
CA PHE A 14 66.59 -8.92 27.17
C PHE A 14 65.31 -9.65 26.68
N LEU A 15 65.00 -10.78 27.31
CA LEU A 15 63.74 -11.53 26.99
C LEU A 15 62.46 -10.75 27.36
N GLN A 16 62.53 -9.93 28.41
CA GLN A 16 61.38 -9.06 28.76
C GLN A 16 61.21 -7.90 27.81
N GLU A 17 62.26 -7.35 27.28
CA GLU A 17 62.22 -6.27 26.25
C GLU A 17 61.73 -6.80 24.91
N GLU A 18 62.17 -7.99 24.48
CA GLU A 18 61.63 -8.64 23.27
C GLU A 18 60.14 -8.98 23.40
N ARG A 19 59.71 -9.49 24.57
CA ARG A 19 58.28 -9.72 24.83
C ARG A 19 57.49 -8.44 24.80
N ARG A 20 57.96 -7.34 25.36
CA ARG A 20 57.32 -6.04 25.31
C ARG A 20 57.24 -5.49 23.88
N ALA A 21 58.31 -5.65 23.11
CA ALA A 21 58.33 -5.26 21.71
C ALA A 21 57.31 -6.07 20.84
N LEU A 22 57.24 -7.39 21.09
CA LEU A 22 56.27 -8.26 20.41
C LEU A 22 54.81 -7.93 20.81
N VAL A 23 54.53 -7.72 22.09
CA VAL A 23 53.21 -7.34 22.58
C VAL A 23 52.77 -5.99 22.01
N ASN A 24 53.67 -5.00 21.98
CA ASN A 24 53.40 -3.69 21.37
C ASN A 24 53.19 -3.77 19.84
N LYS A 25 53.95 -4.62 19.17
CA LYS A 25 53.79 -4.85 17.73
C LYS A 25 52.45 -5.53 17.39
N THR A 26 52.08 -6.54 18.20
CA THR A 26 50.79 -7.24 18.04
C THR A 26 49.61 -6.34 18.38
N SER A 27 49.70 -5.53 19.45
CA SER A 27 48.67 -4.53 19.81
C SER A 27 48.49 -3.45 18.76
N ARG A 28 49.57 -2.97 18.12
CA ARG A 28 49.48 -1.99 17.01
C ARG A 28 48.86 -2.61 15.77
N LEU A 29 49.16 -3.87 15.44
CA LEU A 29 48.59 -4.58 14.30
C LEU A 29 47.11 -4.87 14.49
N THR A 30 46.67 -5.30 15.69
CA THR A 30 45.25 -5.49 16.01
C THR A 30 44.49 -4.17 16.00
N SER A 31 45.06 -3.10 16.58
CA SER A 31 44.41 -1.76 16.54
C SER A 31 44.25 -1.24 15.11
N LYS A 32 45.26 -1.42 14.25
CA LYS A 32 45.20 -0.99 12.86
C LYS A 32 44.18 -1.78 12.06
N LYS A 33 44.12 -3.09 12.25
CA LYS A 33 43.11 -3.95 11.62
C LYS A 33 41.70 -3.69 12.09
N THR A 34 41.51 -3.34 13.35
CA THR A 34 40.22 -2.93 13.91
C THR A 34 39.77 -1.57 13.37
N GLN A 35 40.73 -0.63 13.19
CA GLN A 35 40.43 0.66 12.56
C GLN A 35 40.08 0.49 11.08
N GLU A 36 40.80 -0.33 10.32
CA GLU A 36 40.48 -0.61 8.91
C GLU A 36 39.11 -1.28 8.77
N ILE A 37 38.75 -2.23 9.63
CA ILE A 37 37.42 -2.86 9.65
C ILE A 37 36.31 -1.85 10.05
N MET A 38 36.57 -0.97 11.02
CA MET A 38 35.63 0.08 11.40
C MET A 38 35.48 1.12 10.30
N GLU A 39 36.52 1.47 9.59
CA GLU A 39 36.48 2.38 8.46
C GLU A 39 35.77 1.75 7.25
N GLU A 40 35.92 0.45 7.03
CA GLU A 40 35.20 -0.30 5.99
C GLU A 40 33.69 -0.46 6.34
N ILE A 41 33.36 -0.64 7.62
CA ILE A 41 31.97 -0.67 8.11
C ILE A 41 31.33 0.73 8.08
N THR A 42 32.10 1.79 8.39
CA THR A 42 31.64 3.18 8.38
C THR A 42 31.56 3.71 6.94
N ASN A 43 32.38 3.20 6.03
CA ASN A 43 32.37 3.49 4.57
C ASN A 43 31.33 2.69 3.77
N MET A 44 30.42 1.98 4.44
CA MET A 44 29.06 1.82 3.89
C MET A 44 28.41 3.21 3.96
N THR A 45 28.84 4.05 3.04
CA THR A 45 28.41 5.44 2.94
C THR A 45 26.90 5.51 2.99
N ALA A 46 26.37 6.55 3.61
CA ALA A 46 24.92 6.85 3.60
C ALA A 46 24.34 6.69 2.19
N GLU A 47 25.12 6.98 1.14
CA GLU A 47 24.82 6.78 -0.27
C GLU A 47 24.53 5.30 -0.61
N ARG A 48 25.35 4.36 -0.15
CA ARG A 48 25.15 2.94 -0.43
C ARG A 48 23.91 2.38 0.28
N SER A 49 23.67 2.86 1.51
CA SER A 49 22.44 2.52 2.25
C SER A 49 21.19 3.05 1.54
N LEU A 50 21.24 4.28 1.03
CA LEU A 50 20.17 4.90 0.24
C LEU A 50 19.97 4.17 -1.08
N GLU A 51 21.04 3.74 -1.75
CA GLU A 51 20.96 2.98 -3.00
C GLU A 51 20.29 1.61 -2.79
N ILE A 52 20.65 0.88 -1.74
CA ILE A 52 20.01 -0.41 -1.37
C ILE A 52 18.52 -0.20 -1.06
N ILE A 53 18.18 0.85 -0.30
CA ILE A 53 16.78 1.18 0.00
C ILE A 53 16.02 1.53 -1.28
N ARG A 54 16.60 2.34 -2.16
CA ARG A 54 16.02 2.72 -3.44
C ARG A 54 15.78 1.49 -4.34
N GLU A 55 16.78 0.63 -4.47
CA GLU A 55 16.66 -0.61 -5.26
C GLU A 55 15.57 -1.53 -4.70
N SER A 56 15.50 -1.66 -3.37
CA SER A 56 14.46 -2.45 -2.69
C SER A 56 13.06 -1.89 -2.95
N ILE A 57 12.90 -0.56 -2.91
CA ILE A 57 11.62 0.11 -3.22
C ILE A 57 11.25 -0.12 -4.69
N GLU A 58 12.17 0.09 -5.63
CA GLU A 58 11.92 -0.10 -7.06
C GLU A 58 11.57 -1.55 -7.40
N ARG A 59 12.26 -2.52 -6.81
CA ARG A 59 11.94 -3.94 -6.94
C ARG A 59 10.55 -4.25 -6.42
N SER A 60 10.20 -3.71 -5.27
CA SER A 60 8.86 -3.85 -4.66
C SER A 60 7.78 -3.26 -5.55
N GLN A 61 7.98 -2.06 -6.09
CA GLN A 61 7.04 -1.41 -7.00
C GLN A 61 6.80 -2.24 -8.27
N ARG A 62 7.88 -2.75 -8.89
CA ARG A 62 7.78 -3.60 -10.09
C ARG A 62 7.01 -4.89 -9.81
N THR A 63 7.32 -5.55 -8.70
CA THR A 63 6.65 -6.81 -8.30
C THR A 63 5.17 -6.60 -8.00
N ILE A 64 4.83 -5.55 -7.24
CA ILE A 64 3.43 -5.23 -6.92
C ILE A 64 2.68 -4.82 -8.20
N ASN A 65 3.26 -3.98 -9.04
CA ASN A 65 2.65 -3.55 -10.31
C ASN A 65 2.32 -4.76 -11.19
N LYS A 66 3.27 -5.70 -11.34
CA LYS A 66 3.06 -6.94 -12.09
C LYS A 66 1.93 -7.80 -11.51
N ASN A 67 1.81 -7.85 -10.19
CA ASN A 67 0.84 -8.69 -9.50
C ASN A 67 -0.49 -7.99 -9.20
N SER A 68 -0.63 -6.69 -9.43
CA SER A 68 -1.84 -5.92 -9.13
C SER A 68 -2.98 -6.14 -10.11
N ALA A 69 -2.71 -6.66 -11.31
CA ALA A 69 -3.70 -6.81 -12.38
C ALA A 69 -4.94 -7.62 -11.96
N LEU A 70 -4.76 -8.81 -11.41
CA LEU A 70 -5.89 -9.67 -11.03
C LEU A 70 -6.70 -9.12 -9.85
N PRO A 71 -6.10 -8.62 -8.74
CA PRO A 71 -6.86 -7.95 -7.70
C PRO A 71 -7.66 -6.75 -8.20
N LEU A 72 -7.09 -5.90 -9.06
CA LEU A 72 -7.80 -4.77 -9.65
C LEU A 72 -9.03 -5.21 -10.44
N ILE A 73 -8.87 -6.20 -11.32
CA ILE A 73 -9.97 -6.74 -12.11
C ILE A 73 -11.03 -7.36 -11.20
N TRP A 74 -10.63 -8.13 -10.18
CA TRP A 74 -11.54 -8.78 -9.24
C TRP A 74 -12.38 -7.76 -8.46
N TRP A 75 -11.73 -6.79 -7.81
CA TRP A 75 -12.43 -5.74 -7.08
C TRP A 75 -13.31 -4.89 -7.99
N GLY A 76 -12.83 -4.55 -9.19
CA GLY A 76 -13.63 -3.84 -10.18
C GLY A 76 -14.88 -4.61 -10.60
N ALA A 77 -14.73 -5.92 -10.88
CA ALA A 77 -15.86 -6.79 -11.23
C ALA A 77 -16.88 -6.90 -10.08
N CYS A 78 -16.43 -7.03 -8.83
CA CYS A 78 -17.30 -7.03 -7.66
C CYS A 78 -18.09 -5.72 -7.56
N VAL A 79 -17.42 -4.57 -7.65
CA VAL A 79 -18.10 -3.26 -7.59
C VAL A 79 -19.12 -3.11 -8.70
N VAL A 80 -18.78 -3.46 -9.95
CA VAL A 80 -19.70 -3.41 -11.09
C VAL A 80 -20.91 -4.31 -10.87
N ALA A 81 -20.69 -5.58 -10.51
CA ALA A 81 -21.78 -6.54 -10.33
C ALA A 81 -22.74 -6.10 -9.21
N PHE A 82 -22.22 -5.67 -8.06
CA PHE A 82 -23.06 -5.21 -6.95
C PHE A 82 -23.72 -3.86 -7.23
N SER A 83 -23.07 -2.94 -7.94
CA SER A 83 -23.71 -1.68 -8.37
C SER A 83 -24.91 -1.95 -9.24
N LEU A 84 -24.78 -2.83 -10.24
CA LEU A 84 -25.90 -3.18 -11.14
C LEU A 84 -26.98 -3.94 -10.40
N LEU A 85 -26.63 -4.87 -9.51
CA LEU A 85 -27.60 -5.60 -8.68
C LEU A 85 -28.40 -4.66 -7.77
N ILE A 86 -27.72 -3.75 -7.07
CA ILE A 86 -28.39 -2.79 -6.19
C ILE A 86 -29.29 -1.85 -7.00
N ALA A 87 -28.82 -1.36 -8.15
CA ALA A 87 -29.63 -0.53 -9.04
C ALA A 87 -30.89 -1.25 -9.49
N TYR A 88 -30.79 -2.50 -9.90
CA TYR A 88 -31.92 -3.34 -10.30
C TYR A 88 -32.92 -3.54 -9.15
N LEU A 89 -32.44 -3.91 -7.95
CA LEU A 89 -33.28 -4.13 -6.77
C LEU A 89 -33.96 -2.84 -6.32
N TRP A 90 -33.24 -1.72 -6.32
CA TRP A 90 -33.81 -0.43 -5.96
C TRP A 90 -34.92 0.00 -6.92
N ASN A 91 -34.68 -0.16 -8.22
CA ASN A 91 -35.70 0.20 -9.24
C ASN A 91 -36.96 -0.66 -9.16
N ASN A 92 -36.85 -1.98 -8.90
CA ASN A 92 -37.97 -2.90 -8.93
C ASN A 92 -38.68 -3.09 -7.59
N HIS A 93 -37.96 -3.00 -6.46
CA HIS A 93 -38.50 -3.28 -5.13
C HIS A 93 -38.52 -2.04 -4.23
N GLY A 94 -38.06 -0.90 -4.74
CA GLY A 94 -38.13 0.39 -4.07
C GLY A 94 -37.13 0.58 -2.91
N GLY A 95 -36.62 1.81 -2.82
CA GLY A 95 -35.90 2.33 -1.65
C GLY A 95 -34.40 2.04 -1.56
N PRO A 96 -33.72 2.89 -0.80
CA PRO A 96 -32.25 2.84 -0.65
C PRO A 96 -31.77 1.71 0.28
N VAL A 97 -32.68 0.92 0.85
CA VAL A 97 -32.38 -0.17 1.80
C VAL A 97 -31.40 -1.17 1.18
N TRP A 98 -31.47 -1.39 -0.11
CA TRP A 98 -30.62 -2.33 -0.84
C TRP A 98 -29.11 -1.96 -0.81
N ASN A 99 -28.79 -0.73 -0.40
CA ASN A 99 -27.39 -0.33 -0.22
C ASN A 99 -26.65 -1.11 0.87
N PHE A 100 -27.34 -1.85 1.78
CA PHE A 100 -26.65 -2.74 2.71
C PHE A 100 -25.85 -3.85 2.00
N LEU A 101 -26.21 -4.18 0.74
CA LEU A 101 -25.46 -5.15 -0.07
C LEU A 101 -24.00 -4.75 -0.35
N TRP A 102 -23.64 -3.48 -0.16
CA TRP A 102 -22.22 -3.07 -0.18
C TRP A 102 -21.38 -3.78 0.89
N ALA A 103 -21.97 -4.11 2.05
CA ALA A 103 -21.28 -4.91 3.06
C ALA A 103 -21.05 -6.35 2.56
N ALA A 104 -22.05 -6.96 1.91
CA ALA A 104 -21.89 -8.27 1.29
C ALA A 104 -20.83 -8.26 0.17
N MET A 105 -20.80 -7.21 -0.67
CA MET A 105 -19.78 -6.99 -1.68
C MET A 105 -18.37 -6.98 -1.07
N SER A 106 -18.19 -6.28 0.05
CA SER A 106 -16.90 -6.22 0.73
C SER A 106 -16.44 -7.58 1.21
N LEU A 107 -17.34 -8.42 1.74
CA LEU A 107 -17.03 -9.80 2.15
C LEU A 107 -16.65 -10.67 0.95
N VAL A 108 -17.42 -10.60 -0.14
CA VAL A 108 -17.13 -11.35 -1.39
C VAL A 108 -15.80 -10.89 -1.99
N GLY A 109 -15.55 -9.58 -2.06
CA GLY A 109 -14.30 -9.01 -2.55
C GLY A 109 -13.10 -9.51 -1.75
N TYR A 110 -13.20 -9.48 -0.42
CA TYR A 110 -12.14 -9.96 0.48
C TYR A 110 -11.91 -11.47 0.35
N ALA A 111 -12.97 -12.27 0.31
CA ALA A 111 -12.88 -13.72 0.16
C ALA A 111 -12.20 -14.11 -1.17
N GLY A 112 -12.60 -13.48 -2.27
CA GLY A 112 -11.98 -13.69 -3.58
C GLY A 112 -10.52 -13.26 -3.63
N ASN A 113 -10.19 -12.12 -3.01
CA ASN A 113 -8.79 -11.69 -2.90
C ASN A 113 -7.94 -12.71 -2.15
N ARG A 114 -8.45 -13.28 -1.03
CA ARG A 114 -7.78 -14.37 -0.30
C ARG A 114 -7.55 -15.61 -1.15
N LEU A 115 -8.49 -15.96 -2.04
CA LEU A 115 -8.34 -17.09 -2.96
C LEU A 115 -7.30 -16.82 -4.05
N ILE A 116 -7.23 -15.59 -4.53
CA ILE A 116 -6.22 -15.15 -5.50
C ILE A 116 -4.84 -15.20 -4.86
N ASP A 117 -4.70 -14.71 -3.62
CA ASP A 117 -3.42 -14.65 -2.89
C ASP A 117 -2.88 -16.05 -2.57
N LYS A 118 -3.77 -17.03 -2.24
CA LYS A 118 -3.37 -18.43 -2.00
C LYS A 118 -2.74 -19.12 -3.20
N LYS A 119 -3.06 -18.68 -4.41
CA LYS A 119 -2.53 -19.25 -5.68
C LYS A 119 -1.23 -18.58 -6.12
N ARG A 120 -0.76 -17.58 -5.40
CA ARG A 120 0.45 -16.82 -5.72
C ARG A 120 1.56 -17.17 -4.75
N GLU A 121 2.79 -17.04 -5.22
CA GLU A 121 3.95 -17.07 -4.34
C GLU A 121 3.82 -15.97 -3.29
N THR A 122 4.09 -16.32 -2.03
CA THR A 122 4.03 -15.38 -0.91
C THR A 122 5.04 -14.27 -1.13
N ILE A 123 4.53 -13.11 -1.56
CA ILE A 123 5.38 -11.91 -1.68
C ILE A 123 5.61 -11.38 -0.27
N PRO A 124 6.87 -11.18 0.14
CA PRO A 124 7.15 -10.53 1.42
C PRO A 124 6.38 -9.22 1.55
N THR A 125 5.84 -8.95 2.72
CA THR A 125 5.10 -7.70 2.99
C THR A 125 6.05 -6.51 2.84
N THR A 126 6.04 -5.88 1.68
CA THR A 126 6.89 -4.74 1.37
C THR A 126 6.27 -3.45 1.93
N PHE A 127 7.12 -2.45 2.21
CA PHE A 127 6.64 -1.11 2.61
C PHE A 127 5.62 -0.54 1.63
N VAL A 128 5.85 -0.71 0.32
CA VAL A 128 4.96 -0.26 -0.75
C VAL A 128 3.58 -0.93 -0.67
N GLY A 129 3.55 -2.25 -0.45
CA GLY A 129 2.30 -2.99 -0.29
C GLY A 129 1.49 -2.55 0.93
N LYS A 130 2.16 -2.29 2.06
CA LYS A 130 1.53 -1.74 3.27
C LYS A 130 0.97 -0.35 3.02
N ALA A 131 1.72 0.53 2.34
CA ALA A 131 1.26 1.89 2.03
C ALA A 131 -0.02 1.87 1.17
N ILE A 132 -0.08 1.04 0.14
CA ILE A 132 -1.30 0.86 -0.67
C ILE A 132 -2.43 0.30 0.19
N GLY A 133 -2.15 -0.67 1.05
CA GLY A 133 -3.14 -1.23 1.99
C GLY A 133 -3.73 -0.16 2.91
N TYR A 134 -2.92 0.75 3.43
CA TYR A 134 -3.39 1.86 4.27
C TYR A 134 -4.27 2.85 3.51
N VAL A 135 -3.94 3.18 2.25
CA VAL A 135 -4.78 4.03 1.41
C VAL A 135 -6.18 3.44 1.25
N TRP A 136 -6.28 2.15 0.91
CA TRP A 136 -7.56 1.48 0.74
C TRP A 136 -8.31 1.24 2.05
N ALA A 137 -7.61 0.95 3.15
CA ALA A 137 -8.21 0.82 4.47
C ALA A 137 -8.82 2.16 4.93
N THR A 138 -8.07 3.26 4.75
CA THR A 138 -8.56 4.61 5.06
C THR A 138 -9.79 4.96 4.22
N PHE A 139 -9.74 4.72 2.90
CA PHE A 139 -10.90 4.88 2.03
C PHE A 139 -12.11 4.09 2.53
N GLY A 140 -11.93 2.82 2.87
CA GLY A 140 -12.99 1.96 3.39
C GLY A 140 -13.61 2.49 4.69
N VAL A 141 -12.78 2.93 5.64
CA VAL A 141 -13.24 3.51 6.91
C VAL A 141 -14.08 4.76 6.68
N PHE A 142 -13.60 5.70 5.84
CA PHE A 142 -14.34 6.92 5.54
C PHE A 142 -15.67 6.64 4.81
N CYS A 143 -15.67 5.77 3.81
CA CYS A 143 -16.90 5.42 3.07
C CYS A 143 -17.91 4.70 3.98
N CYS A 144 -17.48 3.75 4.80
CA CYS A 144 -18.35 3.04 5.73
C CYS A 144 -18.92 3.98 6.80
N SER A 145 -18.09 4.85 7.41
CA SER A 145 -18.55 5.81 8.42
C SER A 145 -19.56 6.80 7.84
N MET A 146 -19.30 7.32 6.65
CA MET A 146 -20.20 8.23 5.96
C MET A 146 -21.54 7.56 5.62
N GLY A 147 -21.52 6.34 5.09
CA GLY A 147 -22.73 5.58 4.80
C GLY A 147 -23.54 5.24 6.05
N MET A 148 -22.84 4.87 7.14
CA MET A 148 -23.47 4.56 8.42
C MET A 148 -24.12 5.80 9.07
N ILE A 149 -23.40 6.92 9.13
CA ILE A 149 -23.92 8.17 9.70
C ILE A 149 -25.16 8.63 8.91
N LEU A 150 -25.07 8.70 7.59
CA LEU A 150 -26.21 9.08 6.75
C LEU A 150 -27.39 8.09 6.90
N GLY A 151 -27.11 6.80 7.00
CA GLY A 151 -28.14 5.78 7.25
C GLY A 151 -28.85 5.99 8.59
N LEU A 152 -28.12 6.28 9.66
CA LEU A 152 -28.70 6.57 11.00
C LEU A 152 -29.48 7.88 11.03
N VAL A 153 -29.04 8.91 10.33
CA VAL A 153 -29.77 10.18 10.17
C VAL A 153 -31.04 9.97 9.32
N GLY A 154 -30.93 9.19 8.25
CA GLY A 154 -32.05 8.88 7.36
C GLY A 154 -33.16 8.06 8.05
N SER A 155 -32.79 7.11 8.90
CA SER A 155 -33.71 6.30 9.69
C SER A 155 -34.33 7.05 10.89
N GLY A 156 -33.86 8.25 11.21
CA GLY A 156 -34.34 9.04 12.35
C GLY A 156 -33.76 8.60 13.71
N VAL A 157 -32.86 7.62 13.74
CA VAL A 157 -32.18 7.19 14.98
C VAL A 157 -31.29 8.30 15.55
N LEU A 158 -30.61 9.04 14.64
CA LEU A 158 -29.89 10.25 15.02
C LEU A 158 -30.73 11.48 14.70
N PRO A 159 -31.18 12.26 15.69
CA PRO A 159 -31.96 13.46 15.50
C PRO A 159 -31.06 14.65 15.09
N ILE A 160 -30.30 14.50 14.01
CA ILE A 160 -29.48 15.58 13.46
C ILE A 160 -30.30 16.28 12.37
N GLU A 161 -30.61 17.55 12.58
CA GLU A 161 -31.17 18.41 11.55
C GLU A 161 -30.07 18.78 10.57
N LEU A 162 -30.12 18.21 9.37
CA LEU A 162 -29.23 18.60 8.30
C LEU A 162 -29.69 19.97 7.75
N VAL A 163 -28.76 20.90 7.61
CA VAL A 163 -28.99 22.20 6.96
C VAL A 163 -29.44 22.02 5.52
N LEU A 164 -28.92 20.99 4.84
CA LEU A 164 -29.38 20.59 3.50
C LEU A 164 -30.54 19.61 3.61
N PRO A 165 -31.55 19.73 2.74
CA PRO A 165 -32.60 18.73 2.65
C PRO A 165 -32.01 17.31 2.50
N LYS A 166 -32.57 16.32 3.20
CA LYS A 166 -32.07 14.93 3.21
C LYS A 166 -31.83 14.37 1.81
N VAL A 167 -32.68 14.75 0.84
CA VAL A 167 -32.56 14.34 -0.58
C VAL A 167 -31.22 14.74 -1.17
N TYR A 168 -30.71 15.94 -0.89
CA TYR A 168 -29.42 16.40 -1.42
C TYR A 168 -28.23 15.72 -0.73
N ALA A 169 -28.34 15.49 0.59
CA ALA A 169 -27.28 14.80 1.33
C ALA A 169 -27.07 13.36 0.82
N PHE A 170 -28.13 12.63 0.55
CA PHE A 170 -28.06 11.29 -0.04
C PHE A 170 -27.67 11.34 -1.54
N GLY A 171 -28.16 12.35 -2.27
CA GLY A 171 -27.82 12.53 -3.68
C GLY A 171 -26.34 12.79 -3.95
N CYS A 172 -25.64 13.44 -3.02
CA CYS A 172 -24.20 13.70 -3.15
C CYS A 172 -23.31 12.53 -2.71
N LEU A 173 -23.86 11.50 -2.05
CA LEU A 173 -23.07 10.41 -1.47
C LEU A 173 -22.22 9.67 -2.50
N THR A 174 -22.83 9.24 -3.60
CA THR A 174 -22.13 8.52 -4.68
C THR A 174 -21.08 9.40 -5.36
N SER A 175 -21.35 10.70 -5.51
CA SER A 175 -20.40 11.66 -6.06
C SER A 175 -19.14 11.75 -5.20
N ILE A 176 -19.30 11.91 -3.88
CA ILE A 176 -18.17 12.00 -2.96
C ILE A 176 -17.40 10.66 -2.91
N ILE A 177 -18.10 9.53 -2.86
CA ILE A 177 -17.47 8.20 -2.90
C ILE A 177 -16.67 8.02 -4.19
N SER A 178 -17.20 8.42 -5.34
CA SER A 178 -16.50 8.34 -6.63
C SER A 178 -15.23 9.19 -6.66
N LEU A 179 -15.28 10.40 -6.08
CA LEU A 179 -14.12 11.27 -5.97
C LEU A 179 -13.05 10.66 -5.06
N CYS A 180 -13.43 10.18 -3.87
CA CYS A 180 -12.51 9.50 -2.95
C CYS A 180 -11.92 8.23 -3.56
N PHE A 181 -12.71 7.48 -4.31
CA PHE A 181 -12.26 6.29 -5.04
C PHE A 181 -11.21 6.64 -6.10
N GLY A 182 -11.47 7.67 -6.90
CA GLY A 182 -10.53 8.17 -7.90
C GLY A 182 -9.23 8.68 -7.25
N MET A 183 -9.33 9.38 -6.12
CA MET A 183 -8.16 9.81 -5.33
C MET A 183 -7.34 8.61 -4.85
N GLY A 184 -7.97 7.60 -4.27
CA GLY A 184 -7.31 6.36 -3.82
C GLY A 184 -6.59 5.64 -4.96
N THR A 185 -7.25 5.50 -6.12
CA THR A 185 -6.67 4.88 -7.32
C THR A 185 -5.50 5.71 -7.88
N THR A 186 -5.62 7.03 -7.89
CA THR A 186 -4.55 7.93 -8.34
C THR A 186 -3.33 7.84 -7.43
N ILE A 187 -3.52 7.86 -6.10
CA ILE A 187 -2.43 7.71 -5.12
C ILE A 187 -1.75 6.34 -5.29
N MET A 188 -2.52 5.27 -5.48
CA MET A 188 -1.97 3.96 -5.80
C MET A 188 -1.11 4.00 -7.06
N GLY A 189 -1.58 4.65 -8.13
CA GLY A 189 -0.84 4.83 -9.37
C GLY A 189 0.46 5.63 -9.18
N LEU A 190 0.45 6.67 -8.33
CA LEU A 190 1.64 7.45 -7.97
C LEU A 190 2.66 6.59 -7.21
N ILE A 191 2.22 5.83 -6.21
CA ILE A 191 3.07 4.92 -5.43
C ILE A 191 3.72 3.86 -6.33
N LEU A 192 2.96 3.30 -7.27
CA LEU A 192 3.44 2.29 -8.23
C LEU A 192 4.19 2.89 -9.42
N ARG A 193 4.25 4.22 -9.54
CA ARG A 193 4.81 4.94 -10.71
C ARG A 193 4.19 4.49 -12.04
N ASN A 194 2.91 4.12 -12.00
CA ASN A 194 2.18 3.65 -13.18
C ASN A 194 1.22 4.75 -13.67
N ARG A 195 1.58 5.39 -14.80
CA ARG A 195 0.80 6.51 -15.37
C ARG A 195 -0.59 6.10 -15.83
N ILE A 196 -0.80 4.84 -16.20
CA ILE A 196 -2.10 4.33 -16.65
C ILE A 196 -3.07 4.31 -15.47
N ILE A 197 -2.66 3.77 -14.33
CA ILE A 197 -3.48 3.75 -13.11
C ILE A 197 -3.79 5.19 -12.66
N GLN A 198 -2.80 6.09 -12.72
CA GLN A 198 -2.99 7.51 -12.36
C GLN A 198 -4.06 8.17 -13.21
N ALA A 199 -3.93 8.07 -14.54
CA ALA A 199 -4.86 8.68 -15.48
C ALA A 199 -6.28 8.09 -15.34
N CYS A 200 -6.41 6.77 -15.23
CA CYS A 200 -7.68 6.09 -15.01
C CYS A 200 -8.33 6.53 -13.69
N GLY A 201 -7.54 6.68 -12.62
CA GLY A 201 -8.01 7.17 -11.32
C GLY A 201 -8.56 8.60 -11.39
N LEU A 202 -7.81 9.52 -12.03
CA LEU A 202 -8.26 10.90 -12.22
C LEU A 202 -9.54 10.98 -13.06
N ILE A 203 -9.59 10.29 -14.19
CA ILE A 203 -10.75 10.29 -15.08
C ILE A 203 -11.97 9.68 -14.36
N ALA A 204 -11.79 8.54 -13.69
CA ALA A 204 -12.85 7.88 -12.95
C ALA A 204 -13.37 8.72 -11.78
N GLY A 205 -12.46 9.34 -11.01
CA GLY A 205 -12.83 10.16 -9.85
C GLY A 205 -13.57 11.43 -10.24
N ILE A 206 -12.96 12.25 -11.10
CA ILE A 206 -13.53 13.53 -11.52
C ILE A 206 -14.78 13.31 -12.39
N GLY A 207 -14.70 12.40 -13.38
CA GLY A 207 -15.84 12.06 -14.22
C GLY A 207 -16.99 11.43 -13.46
N GLY A 208 -16.68 10.55 -12.49
CA GLY A 208 -17.67 9.95 -11.61
C GLY A 208 -18.35 10.95 -10.67
N PHE A 209 -17.59 11.91 -10.13
CA PHE A 209 -18.14 12.99 -9.32
C PHE A 209 -19.19 13.79 -10.08
N PHE A 210 -18.83 14.33 -11.25
CA PHE A 210 -19.75 15.11 -12.05
C PHE A 210 -20.90 14.26 -12.63
N GLY A 211 -20.62 13.03 -13.07
CA GLY A 211 -21.63 12.11 -13.55
C GLY A 211 -22.68 11.78 -12.49
N ALA A 212 -22.26 11.47 -11.26
CA ALA A 212 -23.19 11.16 -10.18
C ALA A 212 -24.04 12.36 -9.74
N LEU A 213 -23.53 13.59 -9.85
CA LEU A 213 -24.33 14.79 -9.59
C LEU A 213 -25.44 15.03 -10.63
N HIS A 214 -25.25 14.52 -11.84
CA HIS A 214 -26.22 14.71 -12.92
C HIS A 214 -27.39 13.73 -12.85
N PHE A 215 -27.20 12.53 -12.29
CA PHE A 215 -28.21 11.48 -12.25
C PHE A 215 -28.83 11.34 -10.85
N PRO A 216 -30.18 11.20 -10.78
CA PRO A 216 -30.86 11.00 -9.50
C PRO A 216 -30.81 9.53 -9.03
N ASP A 217 -30.98 9.34 -7.71
CA ASP A 217 -31.30 8.07 -7.04
C ASP A 217 -30.48 6.84 -7.52
N HIS A 218 -31.18 5.77 -7.92
CA HIS A 218 -30.58 4.51 -8.34
C HIS A 218 -29.71 4.64 -9.60
N MET A 219 -29.90 5.66 -10.42
CA MET A 219 -29.08 5.89 -11.62
C MET A 219 -27.63 6.20 -11.27
N GLN A 220 -27.35 6.76 -10.09
CA GLN A 220 -25.99 6.98 -9.62
C GLN A 220 -25.17 5.68 -9.48
N LEU A 221 -25.84 4.54 -9.29
CA LEU A 221 -25.19 3.23 -9.21
C LEU A 221 -24.65 2.79 -10.58
N TYR A 222 -25.29 3.16 -11.67
CA TYR A 222 -24.72 2.94 -13.01
C TYR A 222 -23.45 3.78 -13.23
N VAL A 223 -23.45 5.02 -12.73
CA VAL A 223 -22.23 5.85 -12.75
C VAL A 223 -21.11 5.17 -11.94
N MET A 224 -21.43 4.63 -10.76
CA MET A 224 -20.46 3.90 -9.94
C MET A 224 -19.90 2.66 -10.67
N ALA A 225 -20.73 1.94 -11.42
CA ALA A 225 -20.27 0.83 -12.27
C ALA A 225 -19.28 1.29 -13.35
N VAL A 226 -19.54 2.43 -14.00
CA VAL A 226 -18.62 3.03 -14.98
C VAL A 226 -17.32 3.47 -14.31
N VAL A 227 -17.40 4.13 -13.16
CA VAL A 227 -16.23 4.55 -12.34
C VAL A 227 -15.34 3.36 -11.99
N ALA A 228 -15.95 2.26 -11.53
CA ALA A 228 -15.19 1.05 -11.20
C ALA A 228 -14.58 0.39 -12.44
N THR A 229 -15.28 0.41 -13.57
CA THR A 229 -14.75 -0.11 -14.83
C THR A 229 -13.53 0.69 -15.28
N VAL A 230 -13.63 2.00 -15.35
CA VAL A 230 -12.54 2.89 -15.78
C VAL A 230 -11.39 2.90 -14.76
N GLY A 231 -11.71 2.96 -13.47
CA GLY A 231 -10.71 3.10 -12.40
C GLY A 231 -9.98 1.81 -12.03
N LEU A 232 -10.59 0.63 -12.19
CA LEU A 232 -10.00 -0.65 -11.78
C LEU A 232 -9.88 -1.65 -12.93
N ILE A 233 -10.96 -1.91 -13.68
CA ILE A 233 -10.95 -2.98 -14.69
C ILE A 233 -10.03 -2.61 -15.84
N VAL A 234 -10.16 -1.41 -16.39
CA VAL A 234 -9.34 -0.95 -17.53
C VAL A 234 -7.83 -1.02 -17.20
N PRO A 235 -7.32 -0.39 -16.14
CA PRO A 235 -5.91 -0.48 -15.83
C PRO A 235 -5.48 -1.91 -15.47
N GLY A 236 -6.32 -2.69 -14.81
CA GLY A 236 -6.05 -4.09 -14.50
C GLY A 236 -5.87 -4.94 -15.75
N VAL A 237 -6.75 -4.79 -16.75
CA VAL A 237 -6.65 -5.49 -18.04
C VAL A 237 -5.41 -5.07 -18.83
N ILE A 238 -5.11 -3.78 -18.89
CA ILE A 238 -3.92 -3.27 -19.61
C ILE A 238 -2.65 -3.85 -19.00
N ILE A 239 -2.52 -3.84 -17.66
CA ILE A 239 -1.38 -4.43 -16.95
C ILE A 239 -1.29 -5.93 -17.22
N HIS A 240 -2.44 -6.63 -17.19
CA HIS A 240 -2.48 -8.07 -17.44
C HIS A 240 -1.99 -8.44 -18.85
N LEU A 241 -2.45 -7.69 -19.86
CA LEU A 241 -2.03 -7.90 -21.24
C LEU A 241 -0.55 -7.56 -21.47
N HIS A 242 -0.06 -6.50 -20.82
CA HIS A 242 1.35 -6.12 -20.92
C HIS A 242 2.28 -7.14 -20.27
N ASN A 243 1.85 -7.79 -19.18
CA ASN A 243 2.63 -8.82 -18.50
C ASN A 243 2.68 -10.18 -19.25
N LYS A 244 1.80 -10.38 -20.23
CA LYS A 244 1.78 -11.62 -21.05
C LYS A 244 2.67 -11.54 -22.30
N ARG A 245 3.10 -10.34 -22.68
CA ARG A 245 4.07 -10.11 -23.76
C ARG A 245 5.49 -10.12 -23.22
#